data_8c0842de9ee591359c5d97e4d1209c40
#
_entry.id   8c0842de9ee591359c5d97e4d1209c40
#
_cell.length_a   1.000
_cell.length_b   1.000
_cell.length_c   1.000
_cell.angle_alpha   90.00
_cell.angle_beta   90.00
_cell.angle_gamma   90.00
#
_symmetry.space_group_name_H-M   'P 1'
#
loop_
_entity.id
_entity.type
_entity.pdbx_description
1 polymer ?
#
loop_
_entity_poly.entity_id
_entity_poly.type
_entity_poly.pdbx_seq_one_letter_code
_entity_poly.pdbx_strand_id
1 'polypeptide(L)'
;MSNKISRRTFLKCTGVSAAALGAAAMLGGCGSSTSNAIEVKVGDKVSNWNNLGVQLTSVFTMANTPDLPNHEYVAVLVTAVNRSGATTFNIGAQNLAEINAAYPVPPQENVDANFHALAAASTDFSASCDGQSVECGANISLYNSNSQTFSDSTNLPPQGAGYIQLICCVPTGWQKLSVTFTPTFVANKSLTFSLNSSDLTQV
;
A
#
# COMPACT_ATOMS: atom_id res chain seq x y z
N MET A 1 -6.99 -27.26 1.17
CA MET A 1 -6.86 -26.74 -0.20
C MET A 1 -6.78 -25.23 -0.06
N SER A 2 -5.60 -24.64 -0.21
CA SER A 2 -5.41 -23.19 -0.08
C SER A 2 -6.01 -22.48 -1.30
N ASN A 3 -7.11 -21.78 -1.12
CA ASN A 3 -7.65 -20.88 -2.14
C ASN A 3 -6.74 -19.67 -2.25
N LYS A 4 -5.72 -19.77 -3.10
CA LYS A 4 -4.91 -18.58 -3.45
C LYS A 4 -5.81 -17.63 -4.20
N ILE A 5 -6.28 -16.57 -3.53
CA ILE A 5 -6.93 -15.46 -4.20
C ILE A 5 -5.87 -14.81 -5.08
N SER A 6 -6.03 -14.92 -6.40
CA SER A 6 -5.10 -14.26 -7.32
C SER A 6 -5.24 -12.75 -7.15
N ARG A 7 -4.15 -12.00 -7.35
CA ARG A 7 -4.14 -10.51 -7.33
C ARG A 7 -5.24 -9.93 -8.25
N ARG A 8 -5.58 -10.62 -9.35
CA ARG A 8 -6.68 -10.25 -10.25
C ARG A 8 -8.06 -10.42 -9.63
N THR A 9 -8.24 -11.46 -8.80
CA THR A 9 -9.52 -11.71 -8.11
C THR A 9 -9.74 -10.66 -7.03
N PHE A 10 -8.67 -10.25 -6.35
CA PHE A 10 -8.71 -9.18 -5.36
C PHE A 10 -9.22 -7.86 -5.95
N LEU A 11 -8.65 -7.39 -7.06
CA LEU A 11 -9.09 -6.16 -7.74
C LEU A 11 -10.54 -6.22 -8.23
N LYS A 12 -11.07 -7.42 -8.49
CA LYS A 12 -12.48 -7.62 -8.85
C LYS A 12 -13.41 -7.62 -7.63
N CYS A 13 -12.96 -8.14 -6.50
CA CYS A 13 -13.76 -8.23 -5.28
C CYS A 13 -13.92 -6.88 -4.56
N THR A 14 -13.01 -5.93 -4.78
CA THR A 14 -13.06 -4.61 -4.12
C THR A 14 -14.11 -3.67 -4.70
N GLY A 15 -14.85 -4.07 -5.74
CA GLY A 15 -15.88 -3.22 -6.34
C GLY A 15 -15.37 -1.85 -6.82
N VAL A 16 -14.04 -1.65 -6.81
CA VAL A 16 -13.42 -0.43 -7.30
C VAL A 16 -13.55 -0.44 -8.81
N SER A 17 -14.65 0.12 -9.28
CA SER A 17 -14.79 0.39 -10.71
C SER A 17 -13.60 1.23 -11.15
N ALA A 18 -12.86 0.75 -12.13
CA ALA A 18 -11.71 1.42 -12.75
C ALA A 18 -12.03 2.87 -13.20
N ALA A 19 -13.31 3.20 -13.31
CA ALA A 19 -13.80 4.53 -13.59
C ALA A 19 -13.40 5.61 -12.56
N ALA A 20 -13.05 5.24 -11.33
CA ALA A 20 -12.63 6.19 -10.29
C ALA A 20 -11.19 6.65 -10.41
N LEU A 21 -10.37 5.97 -11.22
CA LEU A 21 -8.97 6.33 -11.44
C LEU A 21 -8.75 7.29 -12.62
N GLY A 22 -9.74 8.04 -13.02
CA GLY A 22 -9.43 9.13 -13.92
C GLY A 22 -8.33 9.98 -13.28
N ALA A 23 -7.12 10.01 -13.86
CA ALA A 23 -6.07 10.97 -13.49
C ALA A 23 -6.66 12.40 -13.41
N ALA A 24 -7.73 12.66 -14.15
CA ALA A 24 -8.56 13.85 -14.09
C ALA A 24 -9.20 14.09 -12.71
N ALA A 25 -9.65 13.05 -11.98
CA ALA A 25 -10.22 13.23 -10.65
C ALA A 25 -9.19 13.68 -9.61
N MET A 26 -7.92 13.38 -9.84
CA MET A 26 -6.81 13.85 -8.99
C MET A 26 -6.31 15.24 -9.38
N LEU A 27 -6.73 15.81 -10.52
CA LEU A 27 -6.29 17.14 -10.98
C LEU A 27 -7.00 18.30 -10.28
N GLY A 28 -8.13 18.05 -9.63
CA GLY A 28 -9.00 19.09 -9.05
C GLY A 28 -8.85 19.36 -7.55
N GLY A 29 -7.86 18.77 -6.86
CA GLY A 29 -7.71 18.98 -5.40
C GLY A 29 -6.66 20.04 -5.06
N CYS A 30 -7.06 21.08 -4.37
CA CYS A 30 -6.17 22.08 -3.77
C CYS A 30 -5.43 21.49 -2.56
N GLY A 31 -4.18 21.11 -2.71
CA GLY A 31 -3.34 20.68 -1.59
C GLY A 31 -1.94 20.33 -2.08
N SER A 32 -1.11 21.32 -2.23
CA SER A 32 0.35 21.11 -2.37
C SER A 32 0.96 21.19 -0.99
N SER A 33 1.73 20.17 -0.59
CA SER A 33 2.43 20.19 0.67
C SER A 33 3.93 20.02 0.48
N THR A 34 4.69 20.88 1.14
CA THR A 34 6.15 20.81 1.24
C THR A 34 6.60 20.28 2.60
N SER A 35 5.66 19.92 3.48
CA SER A 35 5.96 19.37 4.80
C SER A 35 6.83 18.12 4.72
N ASN A 36 7.71 17.95 5.70
CA ASN A 36 8.59 16.78 5.78
C ASN A 36 7.84 15.51 6.20
N ALA A 37 6.77 15.66 6.97
CA ALA A 37 5.89 14.58 7.37
C ALA A 37 4.44 15.01 7.19
N ILE A 38 3.62 14.17 6.57
CA ILE A 38 2.20 14.40 6.34
C ILE A 38 1.43 13.18 6.83
N GLU A 39 0.35 13.44 7.57
CA GLU A 39 -0.63 12.42 7.92
C GLU A 39 -1.76 12.42 6.89
N VAL A 40 -2.15 11.22 6.45
CA VAL A 40 -3.21 10.97 5.46
C VAL A 40 -4.21 9.99 6.07
N LYS A 41 -5.47 10.40 6.16
CA LYS A 41 -6.58 9.58 6.69
C LYS A 41 -7.41 9.01 5.54
N VAL A 42 -8.31 8.08 5.86
CA VAL A 42 -9.24 7.51 4.86
C VAL A 42 -10.06 8.62 4.23
N GLY A 43 -10.08 8.64 2.90
CA GLY A 43 -10.73 9.69 2.10
C GLY A 43 -9.87 10.92 1.83
N ASP A 44 -8.80 11.12 2.58
CA ASP A 44 -7.90 12.26 2.36
C ASP A 44 -7.15 12.13 1.03
N LYS A 45 -6.93 13.29 0.43
CA LYS A 45 -6.22 13.43 -0.83
C LYS A 45 -5.10 14.44 -0.71
N VAL A 46 -3.88 13.99 -0.97
CA VAL A 46 -2.71 14.85 -1.12
C VAL A 46 -2.43 15.00 -2.62
N SER A 47 -2.73 16.17 -3.16
CA SER A 47 -2.68 16.39 -4.61
C SER A 47 -1.28 16.44 -5.16
N ASN A 48 -0.34 16.98 -4.40
CA ASN A 48 1.06 17.09 -4.78
C ASN A 48 1.97 17.13 -3.56
N TRP A 49 2.68 16.04 -3.32
CA TRP A 49 3.77 15.95 -2.37
C TRP A 49 5.02 15.51 -3.11
N ASN A 50 5.90 16.47 -3.41
CA ASN A 50 7.11 16.23 -4.20
C ASN A 50 6.84 15.50 -5.53
N ASN A 51 5.86 15.97 -6.28
CA ASN A 51 5.36 15.38 -7.52
C ASN A 51 4.67 14.02 -7.38
N LEU A 52 4.35 13.58 -6.17
CA LEU A 52 3.49 12.43 -5.92
C LEU A 52 2.13 12.90 -5.41
N GLY A 53 1.06 12.51 -6.11
CA GLY A 53 -0.29 12.59 -5.60
C GLY A 53 -0.68 11.27 -4.95
N VAL A 54 -1.32 11.30 -3.78
CA VAL A 54 -1.82 10.10 -3.11
C VAL A 54 -3.22 10.33 -2.58
N GLN A 55 -4.00 9.26 -2.55
CA GLN A 55 -5.31 9.22 -1.89
C GLN A 55 -5.47 7.87 -1.21
N LEU A 56 -5.75 7.90 0.09
CA LEU A 56 -6.13 6.73 0.85
C LEU A 56 -7.61 6.43 0.57
N THR A 57 -7.87 5.35 -0.17
CA THR A 57 -9.21 5.09 -0.72
C THR A 57 -10.05 4.16 0.13
N SER A 58 -9.46 3.11 0.68
CA SER A 58 -10.19 2.13 1.48
C SER A 58 -9.27 1.30 2.38
N VAL A 59 -9.89 0.75 3.42
CA VAL A 59 -9.26 -0.17 4.38
C VAL A 59 -10.23 -1.32 4.61
N PHE A 60 -9.76 -2.55 4.61
CA PHE A 60 -10.61 -3.73 4.85
C PHE A 60 -9.80 -4.90 5.39
N THR A 61 -10.48 -5.79 6.11
CA THR A 61 -9.91 -7.08 6.54
C THR A 61 -9.95 -8.06 5.38
N MET A 62 -8.84 -8.75 5.14
CA MET A 62 -8.75 -9.76 4.09
C MET A 62 -9.39 -11.08 4.54
N ALA A 63 -9.92 -11.84 3.58
CA ALA A 63 -10.47 -13.18 3.84
C ALA A 63 -9.40 -14.23 4.16
N ASN A 64 -8.13 -13.94 3.87
CA ASN A 64 -7.01 -14.81 4.21
C ASN A 64 -6.76 -14.75 5.71
N THR A 65 -6.44 -15.90 6.31
CA THR A 65 -6.13 -15.99 7.73
C THR A 65 -4.62 -16.13 7.93
N PRO A 66 -4.00 -15.34 8.81
CA PRO A 66 -2.62 -15.52 9.21
C PRO A 66 -2.38 -16.89 9.87
N ASP A 67 -1.16 -17.43 9.73
CA ASP A 67 -0.73 -18.56 10.54
C ASP A 67 -0.47 -18.15 12.01
N LEU A 68 -0.24 -16.87 12.23
CA LEU A 68 -0.05 -16.29 13.57
C LEU A 68 -1.39 -16.23 14.30
N PRO A 69 -1.54 -16.91 15.47
CA PRO A 69 -2.79 -16.90 16.22
C PRO A 69 -3.22 -15.49 16.64
N ASN A 70 -4.53 -15.24 16.65
CA ASN A 70 -5.13 -13.96 17.06
C ASN A 70 -4.63 -12.76 16.22
N HIS A 71 -4.32 -12.98 14.97
CA HIS A 71 -3.98 -11.94 14.00
C HIS A 71 -4.93 -11.97 12.81
N GLU A 72 -4.98 -10.86 12.10
CA GLU A 72 -5.69 -10.70 10.84
C GLU A 72 -4.87 -9.88 9.86
N TYR A 73 -5.15 -10.04 8.56
CA TYR A 73 -4.55 -9.19 7.54
C TYR A 73 -5.46 -8.01 7.25
N VAL A 74 -4.91 -6.82 7.38
CA VAL A 74 -5.57 -5.57 6.99
C VAL A 74 -4.93 -5.06 5.71
N ALA A 75 -5.75 -4.86 4.69
CA ALA A 75 -5.35 -4.26 3.44
C ALA A 75 -5.75 -2.78 3.40
N VAL A 76 -4.80 -1.95 3.02
CA VAL A 76 -4.93 -0.50 2.85
C VAL A 76 -4.71 -0.17 1.38
N LEU A 77 -5.69 0.42 0.73
CA LEU A 77 -5.62 0.75 -0.68
C LEU A 77 -5.35 2.24 -0.86
N VAL A 78 -4.23 2.54 -1.52
CA VAL A 78 -3.79 3.90 -1.84
C VAL A 78 -3.72 4.06 -3.34
N THR A 79 -4.38 5.08 -3.87
CA THR A 79 -4.17 5.52 -5.25
C THR A 79 -2.96 6.44 -5.29
N ALA A 80 -2.05 6.23 -6.24
CA ALA A 80 -0.87 7.04 -6.43
C ALA A 80 -0.79 7.59 -7.86
N VAL A 81 -0.35 8.84 -8.02
CA VAL A 81 -0.12 9.48 -9.31
C VAL A 81 1.24 10.17 -9.31
N ASN A 82 2.08 9.81 -10.26
CA ASN A 82 3.34 10.52 -10.50
C ASN A 82 3.05 11.77 -11.35
N ARG A 83 3.28 12.93 -10.79
CA ARG A 83 3.08 14.24 -11.45
C ARG A 83 4.35 14.81 -12.07
N SER A 84 5.47 14.10 -11.95
CA SER A 84 6.70 14.50 -12.62
C SER A 84 6.52 14.43 -14.14
N GLY A 85 7.08 15.37 -14.86
CA GLY A 85 7.11 15.36 -16.32
C GLY A 85 8.20 14.45 -16.91
N ALA A 86 9.18 14.03 -16.10
CA ALA A 86 10.36 13.33 -16.61
C ALA A 86 10.86 12.18 -15.71
N THR A 87 10.52 12.17 -14.42
CA THR A 87 11.11 11.23 -13.46
C THR A 87 10.19 10.06 -13.18
N THR A 88 10.67 8.84 -13.32
CA THR A 88 10.01 7.63 -12.83
C THR A 88 10.26 7.48 -11.33
N PHE A 89 9.21 7.22 -10.54
CA PHE A 89 9.33 6.92 -9.13
C PHE A 89 9.38 5.41 -8.91
N ASN A 90 10.45 4.93 -8.30
CA ASN A 90 10.51 3.57 -7.80
C ASN A 90 9.92 3.56 -6.38
N ILE A 91 8.93 2.71 -6.15
CA ILE A 91 8.29 2.54 -4.85
C ILE A 91 8.77 1.19 -4.29
N GLY A 92 9.95 1.13 -3.84
CA GLY A 92 10.77 0.10 -3.19
C GLY A 92 10.16 -1.25 -2.79
N ALA A 93 9.16 -1.75 -3.51
CA ALA A 93 8.66 -3.10 -3.30
C ALA A 93 9.66 -4.11 -3.86
N GLN A 94 10.23 -4.93 -3.00
CA GLN A 94 11.19 -5.95 -3.39
C GLN A 94 10.52 -7.33 -3.38
N ASN A 95 10.96 -8.19 -4.26
CA ASN A 95 10.54 -9.58 -4.24
C ASN A 95 11.20 -10.27 -3.03
N LEU A 96 10.38 -10.88 -2.19
CA LEU A 96 10.87 -11.55 -0.98
C LEU A 96 11.89 -12.65 -1.23
N ALA A 97 11.77 -13.36 -2.36
CA ALA A 97 12.75 -14.38 -2.73
C ALA A 97 14.16 -13.79 -2.85
N GLU A 98 14.29 -12.55 -3.32
CA GLU A 98 15.56 -11.83 -3.43
C GLU A 98 16.07 -11.38 -2.06
N ILE A 99 15.16 -10.92 -1.19
CA ILE A 99 15.51 -10.52 0.19
C ILE A 99 15.97 -11.73 1.00
N ASN A 100 15.23 -12.83 0.96
CA ASN A 100 15.59 -14.05 1.73
C ASN A 100 16.88 -14.68 1.23
N ALA A 101 17.20 -14.58 -0.05
CA ALA A 101 18.47 -15.04 -0.60
C ALA A 101 19.65 -14.18 -0.12
N ALA A 102 19.46 -12.87 0.01
CA ALA A 102 20.48 -11.94 0.47
C ALA A 102 20.64 -11.92 2.00
N TYR A 103 19.55 -12.12 2.74
CA TYR A 103 19.51 -12.07 4.20
C TYR A 103 18.64 -13.19 4.75
N PRO A 104 19.17 -14.44 4.87
CA PRO A 104 18.44 -15.53 5.49
C PRO A 104 18.14 -15.16 6.95
N VAL A 105 16.91 -14.79 7.21
CA VAL A 105 16.43 -14.47 8.55
C VAL A 105 16.15 -15.79 9.26
N PRO A 106 16.72 -16.02 10.48
CA PRO A 106 16.35 -17.17 11.29
C PRO A 106 14.84 -17.10 11.60
N PRO A 107 14.15 -18.23 11.77
CA PRO A 107 12.73 -18.25 12.13
C PRO A 107 12.51 -17.39 13.38
N GLN A 108 11.73 -16.34 13.25
CA GLN A 108 11.32 -15.51 14.38
C GLN A 108 9.97 -16.00 14.88
N GLU A 109 9.81 -16.13 16.18
CA GLU A 109 8.60 -16.69 16.81
C GLU A 109 7.31 -15.92 16.53
N ASN A 110 7.40 -14.70 15.99
CA ASN A 110 6.28 -13.79 15.74
C ASN A 110 6.15 -13.36 14.27
N VAL A 111 6.71 -14.13 13.34
CA VAL A 111 6.61 -13.84 11.90
C VAL A 111 5.61 -14.80 11.27
N ASP A 112 4.64 -14.25 10.57
CA ASP A 112 3.68 -15.06 9.83
C ASP A 112 4.29 -15.62 8.53
N ALA A 113 4.46 -16.93 8.46
CA ALA A 113 5.05 -17.60 7.30
C ALA A 113 4.25 -17.40 6.00
N ASN A 114 2.96 -17.11 6.09
CA ASN A 114 2.08 -16.86 4.92
C ASN A 114 2.08 -15.42 4.45
N PHE A 115 2.53 -14.48 5.26
CA PHE A 115 2.50 -13.04 4.94
C PHE A 115 3.17 -12.74 3.60
N HIS A 116 4.32 -13.32 3.39
CA HIS A 116 5.13 -13.07 2.20
C HIS A 116 4.56 -13.65 0.90
N ALA A 117 3.60 -14.56 1.00
CA ALA A 117 2.84 -15.01 -0.17
C ALA A 117 1.78 -13.99 -0.61
N LEU A 118 1.41 -13.06 0.29
CA LEU A 118 0.36 -12.07 0.05
C LEU A 118 0.92 -10.72 -0.39
N ALA A 119 2.05 -10.31 0.19
CA ALA A 119 2.62 -8.99 -0.06
C ALA A 119 4.13 -9.07 -0.28
N ALA A 120 4.64 -8.25 -1.19
CA ALA A 120 6.08 -8.09 -1.37
C ALA A 120 6.65 -7.26 -0.22
N ALA A 121 7.78 -7.70 0.33
CA ALA A 121 8.51 -6.87 1.28
C ALA A 121 8.93 -5.56 0.64
N SER A 122 8.96 -4.49 1.42
CA SER A 122 9.33 -3.18 0.93
C SER A 122 10.22 -2.47 1.95
N THR A 123 11.27 -1.81 1.47
CA THR A 123 12.12 -0.96 2.27
C THR A 123 11.52 0.43 2.50
N ASP A 124 10.52 0.80 1.69
CA ASP A 124 9.90 2.13 1.72
C ASP A 124 8.74 2.22 2.71
N PHE A 125 8.22 1.07 3.17
CA PHE A 125 7.06 1.03 4.07
C PHE A 125 7.40 0.38 5.40
N SER A 126 6.91 0.99 6.48
CA SER A 126 6.91 0.41 7.82
C SER A 126 5.55 0.62 8.47
N ALA A 127 5.16 -0.29 9.36
CA ALA A 127 3.87 -0.19 10.02
C ALA A 127 3.97 -0.35 11.54
N SER A 128 3.05 0.31 12.25
CA SER A 128 2.84 0.10 13.67
C SER A 128 1.34 -0.02 13.97
N CYS A 129 0.99 -0.97 14.80
CA CYS A 129 -0.36 -1.22 15.25
C CYS A 129 -0.41 -1.05 16.77
N ASP A 130 -1.26 -0.13 17.24
CA ASP A 130 -1.36 0.24 18.67
C ASP A 130 0.01 0.53 19.34
N GLY A 131 0.91 1.16 18.56
CA GLY A 131 2.25 1.52 19.00
C GLY A 131 3.30 0.42 18.90
N GLN A 132 2.95 -0.79 18.48
CA GLN A 132 3.88 -1.90 18.25
C GLN A 132 4.19 -2.05 16.76
N SER A 133 5.44 -2.34 16.41
CA SER A 133 5.81 -2.63 15.03
C SER A 133 5.13 -3.92 14.55
N VAL A 134 4.60 -3.88 13.31
CA VAL A 134 3.95 -5.03 12.67
C VAL A 134 4.49 -5.22 11.26
N GLU A 135 4.34 -6.44 10.74
CA GLU A 135 4.72 -6.73 9.37
C GLU A 135 3.87 -5.93 8.39
N CYS A 136 4.54 -5.35 7.39
CA CYS A 136 3.90 -4.60 6.31
C CYS A 136 4.58 -4.90 4.99
N GLY A 137 3.79 -5.19 3.98
CA GLY A 137 4.26 -5.35 2.60
C GLY A 137 3.44 -4.52 1.64
N ALA A 138 3.94 -4.34 0.42
CA ALA A 138 3.31 -3.52 -0.60
C ALA A 138 3.23 -4.26 -1.94
N ASN A 139 2.04 -4.30 -2.53
CA ASN A 139 1.83 -4.70 -3.91
C ASN A 139 1.48 -3.46 -4.73
N ILE A 140 2.21 -3.24 -5.81
CA ILE A 140 2.03 -2.04 -6.63
C ILE A 140 1.57 -2.48 -8.02
N SER A 141 0.51 -1.85 -8.50
CA SER A 141 -0.07 -2.10 -9.81
C SER A 141 -0.26 -0.81 -10.57
N LEU A 142 0.32 -0.74 -11.77
CA LEU A 142 0.13 0.38 -12.69
C LEU A 142 -1.20 0.25 -13.43
N TYR A 143 -1.88 1.34 -13.60
CA TYR A 143 -3.05 1.44 -14.44
C TYR A 143 -2.68 1.87 -15.86
N ASN A 144 -3.08 1.07 -16.83
CA ASN A 144 -3.02 1.41 -18.24
C ASN A 144 -4.39 1.88 -18.71
N SER A 145 -4.51 3.18 -18.99
CA SER A 145 -5.76 3.80 -19.40
C SER A 145 -6.27 3.33 -20.77
N ASN A 146 -5.36 2.94 -21.65
CA ASN A 146 -5.74 2.50 -23.02
C ASN A 146 -6.36 1.10 -23.01
N SER A 147 -5.79 0.18 -22.24
CA SER A 147 -6.30 -1.19 -22.13
C SER A 147 -7.24 -1.40 -20.95
N GLN A 148 -7.39 -0.41 -20.08
CA GLN A 148 -8.14 -0.48 -18.82
C GLN A 148 -7.71 -1.68 -17.95
N THR A 149 -6.43 -1.97 -17.94
CA THR A 149 -5.83 -3.09 -17.21
C THR A 149 -4.82 -2.61 -16.19
N PHE A 150 -4.54 -3.50 -15.22
CA PHE A 150 -3.46 -3.31 -14.25
C PHE A 150 -2.33 -4.29 -14.54
N SER A 151 -1.11 -3.82 -14.32
CA SER A 151 0.10 -4.65 -14.38
C SER A 151 0.95 -4.41 -13.15
N ASP A 152 1.55 -5.47 -12.61
CA ASP A 152 2.46 -5.36 -11.47
C ASP A 152 3.71 -4.60 -11.88
N SER A 153 4.08 -3.58 -11.10
CA SER A 153 5.29 -2.82 -11.30
C SER A 153 5.62 -2.00 -10.05
N THR A 154 6.90 -1.91 -9.71
CA THR A 154 7.39 -0.99 -8.68
C THR A 154 7.72 0.40 -9.22
N ASN A 155 7.71 0.57 -10.54
CA ASN A 155 8.06 1.81 -11.21
C ASN A 155 6.80 2.54 -11.66
N LEU A 156 6.54 3.70 -11.07
CA LEU A 156 5.48 4.61 -11.47
C LEU A 156 6.05 5.62 -12.48
N PRO A 157 5.75 5.49 -13.78
CA PRO A 157 6.35 6.34 -14.81
C PRO A 157 5.87 7.79 -14.72
N PRO A 158 6.51 8.75 -15.39
CA PRO A 158 6.04 10.13 -15.47
C PRO A 158 4.58 10.19 -15.93
N GLN A 159 3.77 10.99 -15.24
CA GLN A 159 2.33 11.14 -15.46
C GLN A 159 1.53 9.82 -15.31
N GLY A 160 2.17 8.74 -14.82
CA GLY A 160 1.53 7.46 -14.58
C GLY A 160 0.69 7.44 -13.30
N ALA A 161 -0.29 6.55 -13.27
CA ALA A 161 -1.14 6.31 -12.11
C ALA A 161 -1.17 4.81 -11.77
N GLY A 162 -1.45 4.50 -10.51
CA GLY A 162 -1.54 3.13 -10.05
C GLY A 162 -2.13 3.01 -8.66
N TYR A 163 -2.19 1.79 -8.18
CA TYR A 163 -2.54 1.44 -6.81
C TYR A 163 -1.34 0.91 -6.05
N ILE A 164 -1.28 1.28 -4.79
CA ILE A 164 -0.43 0.66 -3.78
C ILE A 164 -1.38 -0.05 -2.83
N GLN A 165 -1.30 -1.35 -2.78
CA GLN A 165 -1.97 -2.18 -1.78
C GLN A 165 -0.97 -2.49 -0.69
N LEU A 166 -1.16 -1.87 0.47
CA LEU A 166 -0.40 -2.18 1.67
C LEU A 166 -1.13 -3.29 2.42
N ILE A 167 -0.41 -4.31 2.85
CA ILE A 167 -0.96 -5.39 3.66
C ILE A 167 -0.19 -5.43 4.96
N CYS A 168 -0.91 -5.40 6.08
CA CYS A 168 -0.34 -5.48 7.42
C CYS A 168 -0.91 -6.69 8.15
N CYS A 169 -0.06 -7.43 8.87
CA CYS A 169 -0.48 -8.48 9.79
C CYS A 169 -0.64 -7.87 11.18
N VAL A 170 -1.87 -7.74 11.66
CA VAL A 170 -2.18 -7.03 12.91
C VAL A 170 -2.89 -7.94 13.92
N PRO A 171 -2.74 -7.70 15.23
CA PRO A 171 -3.51 -8.41 16.25
C PRO A 171 -5.03 -8.17 16.07
N THR A 172 -5.85 -9.19 16.26
CA THR A 172 -7.32 -9.01 16.26
C THR A 172 -7.76 -8.04 17.33
N GLY A 173 -8.71 -7.17 17.02
CA GLY A 173 -9.22 -6.15 17.95
C GLY A 173 -8.34 -4.90 18.06
N TRP A 174 -7.40 -4.71 17.13
CA TRP A 174 -6.60 -3.50 17.04
C TRP A 174 -7.47 -2.23 17.00
N GLN A 175 -6.88 -1.10 17.39
CA GLN A 175 -7.56 0.19 17.41
C GLN A 175 -6.98 1.18 16.41
N LYS A 176 -5.64 1.24 16.33
CA LYS A 176 -4.92 2.18 15.45
C LYS A 176 -3.86 1.47 14.66
N LEU A 177 -3.85 1.70 13.35
CA LEU A 177 -2.81 1.26 12.44
C LEU A 177 -2.21 2.46 11.73
N SER A 178 -0.89 2.57 11.77
CA SER A 178 -0.14 3.62 11.06
C SER A 178 0.83 2.95 10.09
N VAL A 179 0.76 3.31 8.81
CA VAL A 179 1.71 2.85 7.81
C VAL A 179 2.48 4.06 7.30
N THR A 180 3.79 4.05 7.50
CA THR A 180 4.68 5.14 7.10
C THR A 180 5.38 4.78 5.80
N PHE A 181 5.24 5.64 4.82
CA PHE A 181 5.92 5.58 3.53
C PHE A 181 7.09 6.57 3.53
N THR A 182 8.30 6.05 3.38
CA THR A 182 9.55 6.83 3.36
C THR A 182 10.28 6.51 2.05
N PRO A 183 9.87 7.13 0.93
CA PRO A 183 10.40 6.79 -0.38
C PRO A 183 11.83 7.28 -0.56
N THR A 184 12.63 6.52 -1.29
CA THR A 184 14.02 6.85 -1.60
C THR A 184 14.18 8.03 -2.55
N PHE A 185 13.15 8.32 -3.38
CA PHE A 185 13.18 9.43 -4.32
C PHE A 185 12.92 10.82 -3.68
N VAL A 186 12.59 10.86 -2.39
CA VAL A 186 12.43 12.10 -1.62
C VAL A 186 13.18 12.00 -0.32
N ALA A 187 14.31 12.70 -0.19
CA ALA A 187 15.14 12.64 0.99
C ALA A 187 14.44 13.27 2.22
N ASN A 188 14.53 12.59 3.37
CA ASN A 188 14.09 13.07 4.68
C ASN A 188 12.60 13.47 4.75
N LYS A 189 11.74 12.80 3.98
CA LYS A 189 10.30 13.06 3.98
C LYS A 189 9.51 11.77 4.07
N SER A 190 8.35 11.83 4.69
CA SER A 190 7.44 10.69 4.85
C SER A 190 5.98 11.07 4.69
N LEU A 191 5.17 10.09 4.30
CA LEU A 191 3.72 10.11 4.40
C LEU A 191 3.30 9.04 5.39
N THR A 192 2.43 9.37 6.34
CA THR A 192 1.87 8.39 7.28
C THR A 192 0.38 8.23 7.00
N PHE A 193 -0.01 7.03 6.62
CA PHE A 193 -1.41 6.63 6.50
C PHE A 193 -1.90 6.21 7.88
N SER A 194 -2.80 7.01 8.46
CA SER A 194 -3.35 6.80 9.81
C SER A 194 -4.77 6.28 9.72
N LEU A 195 -5.01 5.16 10.38
CA LEU A 195 -6.21 4.35 10.28
C LEU A 195 -6.72 3.99 11.68
N ASN A 196 -8.03 3.94 11.85
CA ASN A 196 -8.67 3.36 13.02
C ASN A 196 -9.44 2.10 12.59
N SER A 197 -9.66 1.19 13.50
CA SER A 197 -10.45 -0.02 13.22
C SER A 197 -11.88 0.30 12.75
N SER A 198 -12.41 1.47 13.14
CA SER A 198 -13.70 1.98 12.65
C SER A 198 -13.71 2.39 11.19
N ASP A 199 -12.55 2.56 10.55
CA ASP A 199 -12.43 2.92 9.14
C ASP A 199 -12.53 1.70 8.22
N LEU A 200 -12.61 0.49 8.79
CA LEU A 200 -12.78 -0.75 8.03
C LEU A 200 -14.07 -0.71 7.22
N THR A 201 -13.92 -0.84 5.91
CA THR A 201 -15.05 -1.00 5.01
C THR A 201 -15.51 -2.46 5.05
N GLN A 202 -16.79 -2.69 5.31
CA GLN A 202 -17.36 -4.03 5.13
C GLN A 202 -17.43 -4.35 3.64
N VAL A 203 -16.76 -5.41 3.24
CA VAL A 203 -16.72 -5.92 1.86
C VAL A 203 -17.71 -7.07 1.70
#